data_3b213f4627832e35cac6a08fb52a0248
#
_entry.id   3b213f4627832e35cac6a08fb52a0248
#
_cell.length_a   1.000
_cell.length_b   1.000
_cell.length_c   1.000
_cell.angle_alpha   90.00
_cell.angle_beta   90.00
_cell.angle_gamma   90.00
#
_symmetry.space_group_name_H-M   'P 1'
#
loop_
_entity.id
_entity.type
_entity.pdbx_description
1 polymer ?
#
loop_
_entity_poly.entity_id
_entity_poly.type
_entity_poly.pdbx_seq_one_letter_code
_entity_poly.pdbx_strand_id
1 'polypeptide(L)'
;MIKTNSLHKINSEIEFGFSADEYSMFKYGDINIAKKYGEKLAISFIKENTDNLLDSNQIVVLSSPYCFIPTATFSLTKYFVYELNKWLVSKSKNVVQESKIHRTITYKEDYGGLSAEQRIKLIGNDSFHIDKEFMENKLLLFIDDVKITGSHELVIKNMLNRFEIKNNLYFIYFAELINKNIHPKIENVLNNSFIKSISDINKIIDSGNFKFNTRVIKYMLCYEKKAFNEFIVTKSKSFCFELYNLAIGNSYHTIKEYAGNLSHLSDLIKRNKKII
;
A
#
# COMPACT_ATOMS: atom_id res chain seq x y z
N MET A 1 21.36 -7.73 -10.74
CA MET A 1 21.77 -7.27 -9.37
C MET A 1 20.55 -6.82 -8.61
N ILE A 2 20.42 -7.22 -7.33
CA ILE A 2 19.31 -6.81 -6.44
C ILE A 2 19.85 -5.84 -5.40
N LYS A 3 19.27 -4.65 -5.30
CA LYS A 3 19.62 -3.63 -4.31
C LYS A 3 18.41 -3.26 -3.45
N THR A 4 18.64 -2.79 -2.24
CA THR A 4 17.61 -2.24 -1.35
C THR A 4 17.98 -0.80 -1.00
N ASN A 5 16.99 0.08 -1.03
CA ASN A 5 17.11 1.48 -0.66
C ASN A 5 15.95 1.85 0.29
N SER A 6 16.21 2.67 1.30
CA SER A 6 15.15 3.14 2.20
C SER A 6 15.46 4.55 2.71
N LEU A 7 14.44 5.41 2.66
CA LEU A 7 14.56 6.82 3.07
C LEU A 7 14.79 6.97 4.57
N HIS A 8 14.09 6.19 5.40
CA HIS A 8 14.22 6.20 6.86
C HIS A 8 14.69 4.86 7.38
N LYS A 9 15.53 4.89 8.43
CA LYS A 9 16.02 3.69 9.15
C LYS A 9 15.43 3.70 10.56
N ILE A 10 14.63 2.68 10.91
CA ILE A 10 14.02 2.55 12.23
C ILE A 10 15.00 1.75 13.12
N ASN A 11 15.54 2.44 14.12
CA ASN A 11 16.47 1.88 15.12
C ASN A 11 15.87 1.82 16.53
N SER A 12 14.78 2.53 16.77
CA SER A 12 14.13 2.75 18.06
C SER A 12 12.67 2.40 17.98
N GLU A 13 12.04 2.04 19.10
CA GLU A 13 10.59 1.83 19.21
C GLU A 13 9.80 3.13 19.37
N ILE A 14 10.48 4.24 19.61
CA ILE A 14 9.88 5.56 19.90
C ILE A 14 10.29 6.63 18.88
N GLU A 15 11.49 6.53 18.29
CA GLU A 15 12.02 7.50 17.34
C GLU A 15 12.16 6.88 15.95
N PHE A 16 11.31 7.30 15.02
CA PHE A 16 11.23 6.71 13.68
C PHE A 16 11.93 7.54 12.58
N GLY A 17 12.34 8.78 12.89
CA GLY A 17 12.83 9.74 11.90
C GLY A 17 11.72 10.33 11.01
N PHE A 18 10.46 10.01 11.31
CA PHE A 18 9.24 10.54 10.69
C PHE A 18 8.08 10.52 11.70
N SER A 19 7.00 11.22 11.42
CA SER A 19 5.81 11.22 12.28
C SER A 19 5.04 9.91 12.13
N ALA A 20 4.89 9.17 13.23
CA ALA A 20 4.06 7.96 13.29
C ALA A 20 2.57 8.28 13.00
N ASP A 21 2.09 9.45 13.44
CA ASP A 21 0.71 9.88 13.18
C ASP A 21 0.47 10.18 11.70
N GLU A 22 1.39 10.89 11.04
CA GLU A 22 1.32 11.07 9.58
C GLU A 22 1.38 9.72 8.85
N TYR A 23 2.24 8.81 9.31
CA TYR A 23 2.31 7.47 8.70
C TYR A 23 0.99 6.72 8.85
N SER A 24 0.36 6.76 10.04
CA SER A 24 -0.97 6.21 10.27
C SER A 24 -2.01 6.84 9.33
N MET A 25 -2.07 8.17 9.24
CA MET A 25 -3.00 8.87 8.32
C MET A 25 -2.78 8.45 6.86
N PHE A 26 -1.52 8.35 6.40
CA PHE A 26 -1.18 7.81 5.08
C PHE A 26 -1.73 6.39 4.87
N LYS A 27 -1.55 5.50 5.83
CA LYS A 27 -2.06 4.12 5.76
C LYS A 27 -3.58 4.07 5.68
N TYR A 28 -4.26 5.05 6.24
CA TYR A 28 -5.73 5.17 6.21
C TYR A 28 -6.26 6.13 5.13
N GLY A 29 -5.44 6.46 4.14
CA GLY A 29 -5.91 7.05 2.89
C GLY A 29 -5.69 8.54 2.72
N ASP A 30 -4.85 9.19 3.54
CA ASP A 30 -4.47 10.59 3.31
C ASP A 30 -3.52 10.70 2.11
N ILE A 31 -4.03 11.30 1.03
CA ILE A 31 -3.26 11.43 -0.22
C ILE A 31 -2.24 12.57 -0.17
N ASN A 32 -2.40 13.58 0.68
CA ASN A 32 -1.40 14.65 0.83
C ASN A 32 -0.14 14.11 1.50
N ILE A 33 -0.31 13.24 2.50
CA ILE A 33 0.83 12.57 3.13
C ILE A 33 1.45 11.57 2.16
N ALA A 34 0.63 10.81 1.40
CA ALA A 34 1.15 9.94 0.34
C ALA A 34 2.00 10.71 -0.68
N LYS A 35 1.56 11.92 -1.07
CA LYS A 35 2.30 12.83 -1.95
C LYS A 35 3.63 13.24 -1.30
N LYS A 36 3.59 13.78 -0.08
CA LYS A 36 4.77 14.18 0.67
C LYS A 36 5.82 13.06 0.76
N TYR A 37 5.37 11.84 1.04
CA TYR A 37 6.25 10.67 1.17
C TYR A 37 6.80 10.20 -0.16
N GLY A 38 5.97 10.14 -1.21
CA GLY A 38 6.38 9.73 -2.55
C GLY A 38 7.41 10.68 -3.16
N GLU A 39 7.19 12.00 -3.04
CA GLU A 39 8.12 13.03 -3.52
C GLU A 39 9.48 12.94 -2.79
N LYS A 40 9.47 12.86 -1.45
CA LYS A 40 10.71 12.75 -0.66
C LYS A 40 11.49 11.47 -0.99
N LEU A 41 10.78 10.35 -1.11
CA LEU A 41 11.39 9.07 -1.45
C LEU A 41 12.04 9.10 -2.84
N ALA A 42 11.37 9.70 -3.82
CA ALA A 42 11.91 9.86 -5.18
C ALA A 42 13.17 10.72 -5.19
N ILE A 43 13.15 11.88 -4.54
CA ILE A 43 14.29 12.80 -4.48
C ILE A 43 15.51 12.11 -3.86
N SER A 44 15.33 11.42 -2.73
CA SER A 44 16.42 10.67 -2.08
C SER A 44 16.95 9.55 -2.98
N PHE A 45 16.06 8.75 -3.56
CA PHE A 45 16.42 7.65 -4.43
C PHE A 45 17.19 8.10 -5.67
N ILE A 46 16.74 9.15 -6.33
CA ILE A 46 17.40 9.74 -7.49
C ILE A 46 18.82 10.18 -7.13
N LYS A 47 18.97 10.92 -6.01
CA LYS A 47 20.29 11.43 -5.55
C LYS A 47 21.30 10.29 -5.33
N GLU A 48 20.85 9.17 -4.76
CA GLU A 48 21.72 8.05 -4.41
C GLU A 48 22.00 7.11 -5.59
N ASN A 49 21.17 7.14 -6.64
CA ASN A 49 21.19 6.15 -7.73
C ASN A 49 21.24 6.77 -9.14
N THR A 50 21.70 8.01 -9.25
CA THR A 50 21.73 8.79 -10.50
C THR A 50 22.34 7.99 -11.66
N ASP A 51 23.54 7.42 -11.49
CA ASP A 51 24.23 6.71 -12.57
C ASP A 51 23.45 5.48 -13.05
N ASN A 52 22.92 4.66 -12.12
CA ASN A 52 22.15 3.47 -12.49
C ASN A 52 20.84 3.83 -13.22
N LEU A 53 20.23 4.97 -12.88
CA LEU A 53 19.04 5.48 -13.56
C LEU A 53 19.37 5.97 -14.98
N LEU A 54 20.50 6.67 -15.15
CA LEU A 54 20.96 7.18 -16.44
C LEU A 54 21.43 6.07 -17.38
N ASP A 55 22.06 5.02 -16.85
CA ASP A 55 22.52 3.86 -17.61
C ASP A 55 21.38 2.95 -18.08
N SER A 56 20.18 3.10 -17.49
CA SER A 56 19.04 2.27 -17.85
C SER A 56 18.36 2.75 -19.13
N ASN A 57 18.10 1.84 -20.06
CA ASN A 57 17.34 2.12 -21.28
C ASN A 57 15.87 2.40 -20.98
N GLN A 58 15.29 1.60 -20.10
CA GLN A 58 13.89 1.72 -19.67
C GLN A 58 13.74 1.28 -18.21
N ILE A 59 12.89 1.99 -17.48
CA ILE A 59 12.57 1.72 -16.08
C ILE A 59 11.11 1.30 -15.97
N VAL A 60 10.86 0.24 -15.18
CA VAL A 60 9.49 -0.18 -14.81
C VAL A 60 9.33 -0.02 -13.31
N VAL A 61 8.26 0.66 -12.91
CA VAL A 61 7.89 0.83 -11.50
C VAL A 61 6.73 -0.08 -11.14
N LEU A 62 6.85 -0.75 -10.00
CA LEU A 62 5.84 -1.65 -9.44
C LEU A 62 5.57 -1.25 -7.99
N SER A 63 4.28 -1.06 -7.66
CA SER A 63 3.85 -0.91 -6.26
C SER A 63 3.64 -2.27 -5.59
N SER A 64 3.41 -2.26 -4.27
CA SER A 64 3.00 -3.47 -3.53
C SER A 64 1.85 -4.19 -4.22
N PRO A 65 1.86 -5.54 -4.29
CA PRO A 65 0.81 -6.32 -4.95
C PRO A 65 -0.59 -6.10 -4.36
N TYR A 66 -1.58 -6.02 -5.22
CA TYR A 66 -2.99 -5.93 -4.81
C TYR A 66 -3.93 -6.62 -5.82
N CYS A 67 -5.13 -6.98 -5.37
CA CYS A 67 -6.16 -7.56 -6.24
C CYS A 67 -6.89 -6.45 -7.02
N PHE A 68 -8.00 -5.96 -6.50
CA PHE A 68 -8.81 -4.89 -7.11
C PHE A 68 -8.57 -3.54 -6.40
N ILE A 69 -8.62 -3.52 -5.07
CA ILE A 69 -8.43 -2.30 -4.28
C ILE A 69 -6.94 -2.04 -4.10
N PRO A 70 -6.42 -0.88 -4.53
CA PRO A 70 -5.02 -0.51 -4.31
C PRO A 70 -4.64 -0.46 -2.82
N THR A 71 -3.36 -0.68 -2.53
CA THR A 71 -2.78 -0.42 -1.20
C THR A 71 -2.52 1.08 -0.99
N ALA A 72 -2.22 1.50 0.24
CA ALA A 72 -1.76 2.88 0.50
C ALA A 72 -0.49 3.19 -0.28
N THR A 73 0.42 2.22 -0.39
CA THR A 73 1.67 2.32 -1.15
C THR A 73 1.45 2.70 -2.63
N PHE A 74 0.34 2.27 -3.24
CA PHE A 74 0.03 2.68 -4.62
C PHE A 74 -0.08 4.20 -4.77
N SER A 75 -0.71 4.88 -3.80
CA SER A 75 -0.79 6.35 -3.82
C SER A 75 0.58 7.01 -3.64
N LEU A 76 1.43 6.48 -2.77
CA LEU A 76 2.81 6.91 -2.60
C LEU A 76 3.60 6.71 -3.91
N THR A 77 3.51 5.53 -4.52
CA THR A 77 4.18 5.17 -5.77
C THR A 77 3.84 6.15 -6.90
N LYS A 78 2.58 6.57 -7.01
CA LYS A 78 2.15 7.54 -8.00
C LYS A 78 2.94 8.86 -7.93
N TYR A 79 3.13 9.38 -6.74
CA TYR A 79 3.87 10.64 -6.55
C TYR A 79 5.39 10.44 -6.68
N PHE A 80 5.90 9.27 -6.31
CA PHE A 80 7.27 8.88 -6.62
C PHE A 80 7.52 8.89 -8.14
N VAL A 81 6.63 8.29 -8.92
CA VAL A 81 6.71 8.26 -10.39
C VAL A 81 6.66 9.67 -10.98
N TYR A 82 5.82 10.55 -10.46
CA TYR A 82 5.77 11.93 -10.95
C TYR A 82 7.09 12.66 -10.80
N GLU A 83 7.74 12.55 -9.64
CA GLU A 83 9.04 13.19 -9.42
C GLU A 83 10.15 12.52 -10.23
N LEU A 84 10.18 11.20 -10.30
CA LEU A 84 11.16 10.48 -11.11
C LEU A 84 11.02 10.84 -12.59
N ASN A 85 9.81 10.92 -13.14
CA ASN A 85 9.58 11.30 -14.53
C ASN A 85 10.01 12.74 -14.83
N LYS A 86 9.74 13.70 -13.95
CA LYS A 86 10.23 15.08 -14.10
C LYS A 86 11.76 15.10 -14.21
N TRP A 87 12.43 14.35 -13.35
CA TRP A 87 13.88 14.26 -13.36
C TRP A 87 14.41 13.56 -14.62
N LEU A 88 13.83 12.43 -15.03
CA LEU A 88 14.23 11.70 -16.25
C LEU A 88 14.10 12.58 -17.50
N VAL A 89 12.98 13.29 -17.64
CA VAL A 89 12.76 14.22 -18.75
C VAL A 89 13.81 15.33 -18.75
N SER A 90 14.18 15.88 -17.59
CA SER A 90 15.25 16.89 -17.48
C SER A 90 16.63 16.36 -17.90
N LYS A 91 16.79 15.02 -17.99
CA LYS A 91 17.99 14.32 -18.45
C LYS A 91 17.83 13.73 -19.86
N SER A 92 16.78 14.12 -20.58
CA SER A 92 16.46 13.59 -21.92
C SER A 92 16.31 12.06 -21.95
N LYS A 93 15.82 11.47 -20.85
CA LYS A 93 15.55 10.04 -20.73
C LYS A 93 14.05 9.74 -20.88
N ASN A 94 13.75 8.49 -21.26
CA ASN A 94 12.37 8.01 -21.31
C ASN A 94 11.72 8.04 -19.94
N VAL A 95 10.42 8.38 -19.88
CA VAL A 95 9.62 8.24 -18.68
C VAL A 95 9.50 6.78 -18.28
N VAL A 96 9.21 6.53 -17.00
CA VAL A 96 9.00 5.16 -16.50
C VAL A 96 7.75 4.54 -17.11
N GLN A 97 7.77 3.22 -17.24
CA GLN A 97 6.57 2.41 -17.45
C GLN A 97 6.07 1.92 -16.09
N GLU A 98 4.78 1.75 -15.94
CA GLU A 98 4.20 1.18 -14.74
C GLU A 98 3.67 -0.23 -15.03
N SER A 99 3.84 -1.15 -14.08
CA SER A 99 3.26 -2.48 -14.16
C SER A 99 2.72 -2.91 -12.80
N LYS A 100 1.94 -3.97 -12.81
CA LYS A 100 1.25 -4.49 -11.64
C LYS A 100 1.67 -5.92 -11.37
N ILE A 101 1.93 -6.23 -10.10
CA ILE A 101 1.94 -7.60 -9.62
C ILE A 101 0.50 -7.94 -9.23
N HIS A 102 -0.11 -8.85 -9.99
CA HIS A 102 -1.45 -9.32 -9.69
C HIS A 102 -1.41 -10.27 -8.50
N ARG A 103 -2.33 -10.07 -7.56
CA ARG A 103 -2.53 -10.91 -6.39
C ARG A 103 -3.93 -11.50 -6.46
N THR A 104 -4.05 -12.83 -6.46
CA THR A 104 -5.34 -13.51 -6.66
C THR A 104 -6.06 -13.86 -5.36
N ILE A 105 -5.35 -13.90 -4.23
CA ILE A 105 -5.92 -14.18 -2.91
C ILE A 105 -5.82 -12.93 -2.05
N THR A 106 -6.91 -12.59 -1.35
CA THR A 106 -6.95 -11.49 -0.38
C THR A 106 -7.13 -12.06 1.02
N TYR A 107 -6.39 -11.50 2.00
CA TYR A 107 -6.49 -11.93 3.38
C TYR A 107 -7.42 -11.06 4.20
N LYS A 108 -8.00 -11.67 5.22
CA LYS A 108 -8.67 -11.01 6.31
C LYS A 108 -7.68 -10.22 7.17
N GLU A 109 -6.58 -10.86 7.56
CA GLU A 109 -5.69 -10.39 8.60
C GLU A 109 -4.81 -9.23 8.15
N ASP A 110 -4.52 -8.31 9.09
CA ASP A 110 -3.52 -7.28 8.92
C ASP A 110 -2.15 -7.83 9.33
N TYR A 111 -1.14 -7.61 8.49
CA TYR A 111 0.23 -8.05 8.74
C TYR A 111 0.86 -7.41 9.98
N GLY A 112 0.40 -6.22 10.38
CA GLY A 112 1.03 -5.44 11.44
C GLY A 112 1.16 -6.17 12.77
N GLY A 113 0.25 -7.14 13.05
CA GLY A 113 0.25 -7.94 14.26
C GLY A 113 0.98 -9.29 14.18
N LEU A 114 1.43 -9.71 12.99
CA LEU A 114 1.93 -11.07 12.75
C LEU A 114 3.46 -11.17 12.88
N SER A 115 3.94 -12.35 13.34
CA SER A 115 5.36 -12.71 13.30
C SER A 115 5.86 -12.88 11.87
N ALA A 116 7.19 -12.92 11.66
CA ALA A 116 7.78 -13.14 10.34
C ALA A 116 7.34 -14.48 9.71
N GLU A 117 7.27 -15.54 10.48
CA GLU A 117 6.86 -16.89 10.04
C GLU A 117 5.38 -16.91 9.66
N GLN A 118 4.52 -16.29 10.49
CA GLN A 118 3.09 -16.15 10.20
C GLN A 118 2.85 -15.35 8.91
N ARG A 119 3.62 -14.29 8.69
CA ARG A 119 3.56 -13.48 7.45
C ARG A 119 3.94 -14.30 6.23
N ILE A 120 5.06 -15.07 6.30
CA ILE A 120 5.51 -15.92 5.18
C ILE A 120 4.46 -16.97 4.85
N LYS A 121 3.91 -17.65 5.87
CA LYS A 121 2.88 -18.68 5.69
C LYS A 121 1.60 -18.09 5.08
N LEU A 122 1.20 -16.92 5.51
CA LEU A 122 0.00 -16.25 5.02
C LEU A 122 0.16 -15.82 3.55
N ILE A 123 1.30 -15.18 3.21
CA ILE A 123 1.58 -14.72 1.85
C ILE A 123 1.92 -15.90 0.93
N GLY A 124 2.52 -16.96 1.45
CA GLY A 124 2.91 -18.14 0.67
C GLY A 124 1.73 -18.86 0.00
N ASN A 125 0.52 -18.67 0.50
CA ASN A 125 -0.71 -19.22 -0.09
C ASN A 125 -1.29 -18.33 -1.21
N ASP A 126 -0.76 -17.12 -1.42
CA ASP A 126 -1.20 -16.26 -2.52
C ASP A 126 -0.59 -16.70 -3.84
N SER A 127 -1.36 -16.59 -4.92
CA SER A 127 -0.79 -16.62 -6.24
C SER A 127 -0.53 -15.21 -6.76
N PHE A 128 0.71 -15.03 -7.20
CA PHE A 128 1.19 -13.79 -7.82
C PHE A 128 1.43 -14.04 -9.30
N HIS A 129 1.07 -13.06 -10.11
CA HIS A 129 1.37 -13.07 -11.53
C HIS A 129 1.99 -11.73 -11.96
N ILE A 130 2.98 -11.83 -12.82
CA ILE A 130 3.71 -10.70 -13.40
C ILE A 130 3.95 -10.96 -14.89
N ASP A 131 3.87 -9.93 -15.69
CA ASP A 131 4.16 -10.01 -17.13
C ASP A 131 5.69 -10.02 -17.33
N LYS A 132 6.24 -11.21 -17.61
CA LYS A 132 7.68 -11.42 -17.82
C LYS A 132 8.18 -10.69 -19.05
N GLU A 133 7.49 -10.79 -20.16
CA GLU A 133 7.92 -10.20 -21.45
C GLU A 133 7.99 -8.68 -21.33
N PHE A 134 7.00 -8.08 -20.67
CA PHE A 134 7.01 -6.64 -20.41
C PHE A 134 8.20 -6.19 -19.56
N MET A 135 8.72 -7.06 -18.69
CA MET A 135 9.84 -6.73 -17.79
C MET A 135 11.22 -6.87 -18.43
N GLU A 136 11.36 -7.64 -19.51
CA GLU A 136 12.67 -8.00 -20.06
C GLU A 136 13.54 -6.78 -20.37
N ASN A 137 14.84 -6.89 -20.01
CA ASN A 137 15.88 -5.88 -20.29
C ASN A 137 15.60 -4.47 -19.69
N LYS A 138 14.76 -4.37 -18.67
CA LYS A 138 14.42 -3.11 -17.99
C LYS A 138 14.91 -3.10 -16.55
N LEU A 139 15.17 -1.91 -16.02
CA LEU A 139 15.43 -1.72 -14.60
C LEU A 139 14.08 -1.77 -13.85
N LEU A 140 13.97 -2.63 -12.83
CA LEU A 140 12.74 -2.79 -12.05
C LEU A 140 12.86 -2.05 -10.71
N LEU A 141 11.87 -1.23 -10.39
CA LEU A 141 11.76 -0.52 -9.12
C LEU A 141 10.52 -1.00 -8.39
N PHE A 142 10.71 -1.81 -7.34
CA PHE A 142 9.63 -2.25 -6.46
C PHE A 142 9.51 -1.29 -5.29
N ILE A 143 8.37 -0.61 -5.17
CA ILE A 143 8.13 0.40 -4.14
C ILE A 143 7.18 -0.16 -3.09
N ASP A 144 7.59 -0.06 -1.82
CA ASP A 144 6.74 -0.38 -0.68
C ASP A 144 6.89 0.68 0.42
N ASP A 145 5.97 0.70 1.39
CA ASP A 145 5.98 1.71 2.44
C ASP A 145 6.97 1.37 3.56
N VAL A 146 6.88 0.20 4.18
CA VAL A 146 7.78 -0.16 5.27
C VAL A 146 8.28 -1.60 5.15
N LYS A 147 9.58 -1.77 5.34
CA LYS A 147 10.20 -3.09 5.49
C LYS A 147 10.43 -3.39 6.97
N ILE A 148 9.65 -4.30 7.53
CA ILE A 148 9.80 -4.75 8.92
C ILE A 148 10.59 -6.06 9.00
N THR A 149 10.02 -7.16 8.51
CA THR A 149 10.65 -8.49 8.55
C THR A 149 11.33 -8.88 7.23
N GLY A 150 11.06 -8.15 6.15
CA GLY A 150 11.48 -8.53 4.80
C GLY A 150 10.68 -9.68 4.18
N SER A 151 9.65 -10.20 4.85
CA SER A 151 8.84 -11.31 4.33
C SER A 151 8.21 -11.00 2.97
N HIS A 152 7.73 -9.77 2.78
CA HIS A 152 7.14 -9.34 1.51
C HIS A 152 8.19 -9.29 0.38
N GLU A 153 9.37 -8.77 0.67
CA GLU A 153 10.50 -8.78 -0.27
C GLU A 153 10.91 -10.21 -0.65
N LEU A 154 10.96 -11.13 0.32
CA LEU A 154 11.28 -12.53 0.08
C LEU A 154 10.27 -13.18 -0.87
N VAL A 155 8.98 -12.93 -0.68
CA VAL A 155 7.93 -13.48 -1.55
C VAL A 155 8.04 -12.94 -2.97
N ILE A 156 8.33 -11.64 -3.13
CA ILE A 156 8.57 -11.06 -4.45
C ILE A 156 9.82 -11.68 -5.10
N LYS A 157 10.91 -11.85 -4.35
CA LYS A 157 12.12 -12.52 -4.86
C LYS A 157 11.83 -13.96 -5.32
N ASN A 158 11.05 -14.72 -4.56
CA ASN A 158 10.65 -16.07 -4.92
C ASN A 158 9.79 -16.07 -6.20
N MET A 159 8.87 -15.11 -6.33
CA MET A 159 8.08 -14.94 -7.55
C MET A 159 8.99 -14.62 -8.75
N LEU A 160 9.90 -13.68 -8.63
CA LEU A 160 10.83 -13.33 -9.71
C LEU A 160 11.68 -14.53 -10.14
N ASN A 161 12.17 -15.32 -9.19
CA ASN A 161 12.89 -16.55 -9.48
C ASN A 161 12.01 -17.58 -10.21
N ARG A 162 10.76 -17.75 -9.79
CA ARG A 162 9.80 -18.66 -10.42
C ARG A 162 9.50 -18.29 -11.87
N PHE A 163 9.44 -16.99 -12.16
CA PHE A 163 9.23 -16.47 -13.52
C PHE A 163 10.54 -16.27 -14.29
N GLU A 164 11.70 -16.64 -13.70
CA GLU A 164 13.04 -16.49 -14.29
C GLU A 164 13.36 -15.05 -14.70
N ILE A 165 12.91 -14.07 -13.93
CA ILE A 165 13.18 -12.65 -14.15
C ILE A 165 14.56 -12.32 -13.57
N LYS A 166 15.54 -12.03 -14.44
CA LYS A 166 16.95 -11.80 -14.09
C LYS A 166 17.36 -10.33 -14.16
N ASN A 167 16.44 -9.44 -14.10
CA ASN A 167 16.65 -8.00 -14.24
C ASN A 167 17.51 -7.41 -13.10
N ASN A 168 18.14 -6.27 -13.37
CA ASN A 168 18.58 -5.39 -12.31
C ASN A 168 17.33 -4.78 -11.64
N LEU A 169 17.31 -4.75 -10.31
CA LEU A 169 16.17 -4.26 -9.58
C LEU A 169 16.52 -3.61 -8.26
N TYR A 170 15.64 -2.71 -7.82
CA TYR A 170 15.64 -2.09 -6.51
C TYR A 170 14.36 -2.42 -5.75
N PHE A 171 14.51 -2.75 -4.46
CA PHE A 171 13.45 -2.62 -3.48
C PHE A 171 13.59 -1.28 -2.78
N ILE A 172 12.57 -0.45 -2.87
CA ILE A 172 12.58 0.95 -2.41
C ILE A 172 11.51 1.10 -1.33
N TYR A 173 11.93 1.52 -0.14
CA TYR A 173 11.07 1.65 1.03
C TYR A 173 11.06 3.07 1.56
N PHE A 174 9.89 3.55 2.00
CA PHE A 174 9.81 4.78 2.79
C PHE A 174 10.56 4.61 4.11
N ALA A 175 10.38 3.46 4.79
CA ALA A 175 11.14 3.16 6.01
C ALA A 175 11.54 1.68 6.08
N GLU A 176 12.62 1.39 6.80
CA GLU A 176 13.12 0.03 7.03
C GLU A 176 13.52 -0.16 8.49
N LEU A 177 13.02 -1.23 9.13
CA LEU A 177 13.45 -1.66 10.46
C LEU A 177 14.80 -2.34 10.36
N ILE A 178 15.84 -1.69 10.89
CA ILE A 178 17.21 -2.22 10.87
C ILE A 178 17.62 -2.83 12.20
N ASN A 179 17.03 -2.41 13.33
CA ASN A 179 17.26 -3.00 14.64
C ASN A 179 16.42 -4.28 14.81
N LYS A 180 17.05 -5.43 14.67
CA LYS A 180 16.40 -6.75 14.75
C LYS A 180 15.90 -7.12 16.16
N ASN A 181 16.28 -6.38 17.18
CA ASN A 181 15.79 -6.59 18.56
C ASN A 181 14.39 -6.00 18.76
N ILE A 182 13.95 -5.12 17.87
CA ILE A 182 12.60 -4.54 17.93
C ILE A 182 11.60 -5.57 17.40
N HIS A 183 10.53 -5.80 18.18
CA HIS A 183 9.51 -6.74 17.79
C HIS A 183 8.73 -6.28 16.55
N PRO A 184 8.41 -7.16 15.57
CA PRO A 184 7.65 -6.81 14.35
C PRO A 184 6.30 -6.11 14.57
N LYS A 185 5.71 -6.22 15.76
CA LYS A 185 4.50 -5.48 16.15
C LYS A 185 4.65 -3.96 16.10
N ILE A 186 5.88 -3.44 15.98
CA ILE A 186 6.12 -2.00 15.74
C ILE A 186 5.36 -1.49 14.52
N GLU A 187 5.13 -2.33 13.49
CA GLU A 187 4.28 -1.96 12.37
C GLU A 187 2.86 -1.64 12.80
N ASN A 188 2.32 -2.41 13.75
CA ASN A 188 0.97 -2.14 14.28
C ASN A 188 0.93 -0.83 15.06
N VAL A 189 1.98 -0.50 15.80
CA VAL A 189 2.11 0.79 16.49
C VAL A 189 2.09 1.94 15.48
N LEU A 190 2.90 1.85 14.43
CA LEU A 190 2.94 2.85 13.35
C LEU A 190 1.60 2.99 12.64
N ASN A 191 0.99 1.86 12.25
CA ASN A 191 -0.27 1.84 11.53
C ASN A 191 -1.41 2.48 12.33
N ASN A 192 -1.44 2.31 13.63
CA ASN A 192 -2.53 2.75 14.51
C ASN A 192 -2.10 3.92 15.44
N SER A 193 -1.05 4.67 15.09
CA SER A 193 -0.60 5.80 15.90
C SER A 193 -1.69 6.87 16.01
N PHE A 194 -2.27 7.29 14.91
CA PHE A 194 -3.32 8.31 14.84
C PHE A 194 -4.73 7.70 14.86
N ILE A 195 -4.99 6.67 14.06
CA ILE A 195 -6.32 6.04 13.96
C ILE A 195 -6.51 5.05 15.10
N LYS A 196 -7.29 5.43 16.10
CA LYS A 196 -7.66 4.61 17.27
C LYS A 196 -9.09 4.08 17.16
N SER A 197 -9.96 4.79 16.45
CA SER A 197 -11.37 4.46 16.24
C SER A 197 -11.79 4.71 14.79
N ILE A 198 -12.93 4.15 14.39
CA ILE A 198 -13.51 4.42 13.06
C ILE A 198 -13.83 5.92 12.88
N SER A 199 -14.15 6.63 13.95
CA SER A 199 -14.47 8.05 13.93
C SER A 199 -13.25 8.91 13.59
N ASP A 200 -12.01 8.45 13.87
CA ASP A 200 -10.79 9.20 13.55
C ASP A 200 -10.58 9.32 12.03
N ILE A 201 -11.14 8.38 11.25
CA ILE A 201 -11.10 8.44 9.79
C ILE A 201 -11.80 9.70 9.26
N ASN A 202 -12.80 10.25 10.01
CA ASN A 202 -13.47 11.49 9.62
C ASN A 202 -12.49 12.64 9.42
N LYS A 203 -11.44 12.73 10.23
CA LYS A 203 -10.43 13.80 10.11
C LYS A 203 -9.76 13.79 8.73
N ILE A 204 -9.54 12.59 8.17
CA ILE A 204 -8.96 12.46 6.82
C ILE A 204 -10.03 12.72 5.75
N ILE A 205 -11.25 12.21 5.94
CA ILE A 205 -12.37 12.44 5.00
C ILE A 205 -12.70 13.92 4.90
N ASP A 206 -12.83 14.59 6.04
CA ASP A 206 -13.24 16.01 6.15
C ASP A 206 -12.16 16.95 5.62
N SER A 207 -10.88 16.52 5.60
CA SER A 207 -9.80 17.29 4.97
C SER A 207 -9.90 17.37 3.44
N GLY A 208 -10.77 16.59 2.81
CA GLY A 208 -10.91 16.49 1.37
C GLY A 208 -9.78 15.70 0.67
N ASN A 209 -8.88 15.12 1.44
CA ASN A 209 -7.69 14.41 0.92
C ASN A 209 -7.78 12.88 1.08
N PHE A 210 -8.98 12.39 1.32
CA PHE A 210 -9.24 10.96 1.52
C PHE A 210 -9.32 10.20 0.20
N LYS A 211 -8.66 9.02 0.17
CA LYS A 211 -8.81 8.03 -0.88
C LYS A 211 -8.90 6.63 -0.30
N PHE A 212 -9.86 5.86 -0.76
CA PHE A 212 -9.99 4.45 -0.37
C PHE A 212 -8.75 3.64 -0.75
N ASN A 213 -8.37 2.75 0.16
CA ASN A 213 -7.36 1.72 -0.06
C ASN A 213 -7.75 0.43 0.68
N THR A 214 -7.01 -0.64 0.42
CA THR A 214 -7.29 -1.96 1.01
C THR A 214 -7.39 -1.93 2.54
N ARG A 215 -6.50 -1.18 3.22
CA ARG A 215 -6.47 -1.12 4.69
C ARG A 215 -7.72 -0.46 5.25
N VAL A 216 -8.05 0.74 4.78
CA VAL A 216 -9.18 1.50 5.32
C VAL A 216 -10.51 0.80 5.09
N ILE A 217 -10.69 0.14 3.93
CA ILE A 217 -11.91 -0.63 3.64
C ILE A 217 -12.02 -1.84 4.57
N LYS A 218 -10.94 -2.61 4.73
CA LYS A 218 -10.91 -3.74 5.68
C LYS A 218 -11.22 -3.29 7.11
N TYR A 219 -10.60 -2.22 7.54
CA TYR A 219 -10.80 -1.66 8.87
C TYR A 219 -12.27 -1.27 9.11
N MET A 220 -12.88 -0.53 8.19
CA MET A 220 -14.30 -0.16 8.27
C MET A 220 -15.20 -1.39 8.32
N LEU A 221 -15.00 -2.35 7.41
CA LEU A 221 -15.87 -3.53 7.31
C LEU A 221 -15.70 -4.52 8.45
N CYS A 222 -14.55 -4.56 9.12
CA CYS A 222 -14.28 -5.36 10.31
C CYS A 222 -14.74 -4.69 11.61
N TYR A 223 -15.10 -3.41 11.56
CA TYR A 223 -15.42 -2.67 12.77
C TYR A 223 -16.69 -3.19 13.46
N GLU A 224 -16.82 -2.89 14.77
CA GLU A 224 -18.01 -3.25 15.53
C GLU A 224 -19.26 -2.67 14.86
N LYS A 225 -20.31 -3.50 14.72
CA LYS A 225 -21.49 -3.20 13.90
C LYS A 225 -22.20 -1.89 14.28
N LYS A 226 -22.34 -1.61 15.58
CA LYS A 226 -23.02 -0.40 16.05
C LYS A 226 -22.23 0.85 15.65
N ALA A 227 -20.93 0.86 15.96
CA ALA A 227 -20.05 1.99 15.60
C ALA A 227 -19.90 2.17 14.08
N PHE A 228 -19.85 1.07 13.31
CA PHE A 228 -19.90 1.14 11.84
C PHE A 228 -21.18 1.79 11.34
N ASN A 229 -22.35 1.43 11.90
CA ASN A 229 -23.63 2.00 11.51
C ASN A 229 -23.70 3.50 11.84
N GLU A 230 -23.27 3.90 13.03
CA GLU A 230 -23.19 5.31 13.44
C GLU A 230 -22.28 6.11 12.51
N PHE A 231 -21.15 5.54 12.10
CA PHE A 231 -20.22 6.16 11.15
C PHE A 231 -20.82 6.26 9.74
N ILE A 232 -21.35 5.16 9.19
CA ILE A 232 -21.71 5.10 7.77
C ILE A 232 -22.94 5.95 7.42
N VAL A 233 -23.89 6.12 8.35
CA VAL A 233 -25.09 6.97 8.13
C VAL A 233 -24.74 8.45 8.00
N THR A 234 -23.58 8.89 8.48
CA THR A 234 -23.10 10.27 8.32
C THR A 234 -22.42 10.52 6.98
N LYS A 235 -22.19 9.48 6.16
CA LYS A 235 -21.45 9.58 4.91
C LYS A 235 -22.34 9.89 3.72
N SER A 236 -21.75 10.53 2.71
CA SER A 236 -22.46 10.83 1.47
C SER A 236 -22.87 9.55 0.73
N LYS A 237 -23.90 9.65 -0.11
CA LYS A 237 -24.32 8.52 -0.96
C LYS A 237 -23.15 8.03 -1.84
N SER A 238 -22.36 8.93 -2.42
CA SER A 238 -21.20 8.58 -3.25
C SER A 238 -20.14 7.80 -2.47
N PHE A 239 -19.83 8.19 -1.23
CA PHE A 239 -18.92 7.47 -0.36
C PHE A 239 -19.40 6.03 -0.10
N CYS A 240 -20.67 5.86 0.25
CA CYS A 240 -21.25 4.54 0.49
C CYS A 240 -21.22 3.64 -0.76
N PHE A 241 -21.53 4.22 -1.92
CA PHE A 241 -21.45 3.49 -3.20
C PHE A 241 -20.03 3.07 -3.55
N GLU A 242 -19.07 3.96 -3.39
CA GLU A 242 -17.66 3.66 -3.68
C GLU A 242 -17.13 2.58 -2.74
N LEU A 243 -17.37 2.71 -1.42
CA LEU A 243 -17.02 1.69 -0.44
C LEU A 243 -17.59 0.31 -0.80
N TYR A 244 -18.90 0.27 -1.16
CA TYR A 244 -19.56 -0.97 -1.53
C TYR A 244 -18.95 -1.59 -2.80
N ASN A 245 -18.79 -0.81 -3.87
CA ASN A 245 -18.28 -1.30 -5.15
C ASN A 245 -16.84 -1.81 -5.02
N LEU A 246 -15.99 -1.09 -4.28
CA LEU A 246 -14.63 -1.52 -4.00
C LEU A 246 -14.58 -2.83 -3.20
N ALA A 247 -15.44 -2.94 -2.18
CA ALA A 247 -15.52 -4.15 -1.37
C ALA A 247 -15.99 -5.38 -2.19
N ILE A 248 -16.99 -5.21 -3.07
CA ILE A 248 -17.44 -6.26 -3.99
C ILE A 248 -16.33 -6.63 -4.98
N GLY A 249 -15.61 -5.64 -5.54
CA GLY A 249 -14.50 -5.88 -6.45
C GLY A 249 -13.36 -6.72 -5.86
N ASN A 250 -13.18 -6.67 -4.53
CA ASN A 250 -12.24 -7.54 -3.80
C ASN A 250 -12.90 -8.83 -3.23
N SER A 251 -14.14 -9.14 -3.62
CA SER A 251 -14.91 -10.30 -3.13
C SER A 251 -15.10 -10.33 -1.61
N TYR A 252 -15.13 -9.18 -0.94
CA TYR A 252 -15.27 -9.11 0.53
C TYR A 252 -16.64 -9.60 1.05
N HIS A 253 -17.64 -9.71 0.19
CA HIS A 253 -18.94 -10.33 0.52
C HIS A 253 -18.82 -11.83 0.84
N THR A 254 -17.75 -12.51 0.40
CA THR A 254 -17.50 -13.93 0.70
C THR A 254 -16.73 -14.13 2.02
N ILE A 255 -16.24 -13.06 2.63
CA ILE A 255 -15.44 -13.12 3.86
C ILE A 255 -16.36 -12.82 5.05
N LYS A 256 -16.51 -13.82 5.94
CA LYS A 256 -17.46 -13.79 7.07
C LYS A 256 -17.37 -12.50 7.91
N GLU A 257 -16.16 -12.03 8.16
CA GLU A 257 -15.87 -10.87 8.99
C GLU A 257 -16.31 -9.54 8.38
N TYR A 258 -16.38 -9.47 7.06
CA TYR A 258 -16.81 -8.27 6.32
C TYR A 258 -18.28 -8.31 5.92
N ALA A 259 -18.81 -9.52 5.73
CA ALA A 259 -20.13 -9.75 5.15
C ALA A 259 -21.25 -9.03 5.91
N GLY A 260 -21.17 -8.97 7.25
CA GLY A 260 -22.21 -8.35 8.08
C GLY A 260 -22.36 -6.84 7.83
N ASN A 261 -21.26 -6.08 7.91
CA ASN A 261 -21.26 -4.65 7.64
C ASN A 261 -21.49 -4.33 6.16
N LEU A 262 -21.00 -5.18 5.25
CA LEU A 262 -21.22 -5.02 3.83
C LEU A 262 -22.69 -5.24 3.43
N SER A 263 -23.38 -6.21 4.03
CA SER A 263 -24.83 -6.42 3.85
C SER A 263 -25.62 -5.20 4.35
N HIS A 264 -25.30 -4.68 5.54
CA HIS A 264 -25.93 -3.47 6.05
C HIS A 264 -25.74 -2.27 5.12
N LEU A 265 -24.52 -2.06 4.60
CA LEU A 265 -24.23 -1.01 3.63
C LEU A 265 -25.05 -1.18 2.34
N SER A 266 -25.21 -2.41 1.84
CA SER A 266 -26.08 -2.72 0.69
C SER A 266 -27.52 -2.29 0.93
N ASP A 267 -28.07 -2.61 2.11
CA ASP A 267 -29.45 -2.26 2.45
C ASP A 267 -29.65 -0.74 2.59
N LEU A 268 -28.68 -0.04 3.17
CA LEU A 268 -28.68 1.43 3.23
C LEU A 268 -28.72 2.05 1.83
N ILE A 269 -27.90 1.55 0.91
CA ILE A 269 -27.87 2.01 -0.48
C ILE A 269 -29.19 1.78 -1.19
N LYS A 270 -29.83 0.61 -1.01
CA LYS A 270 -31.14 0.27 -1.61
C LYS A 270 -32.27 1.17 -1.10
N ARG A 271 -32.31 1.45 0.21
CA ARG A 271 -33.29 2.35 0.82
C ARG A 271 -33.19 3.76 0.22
N ASN A 272 -31.96 4.24 0.04
CA ASN A 272 -31.71 5.57 -0.54
C ASN A 272 -32.01 5.66 -2.04
N LYS A 273 -32.15 4.53 -2.77
CA LYS A 273 -32.63 4.50 -4.18
C LYS A 273 -34.15 4.55 -4.30
N LYS A 274 -34.90 4.12 -3.28
CA LYS A 274 -36.37 4.12 -3.30
C LYS A 274 -37.00 5.49 -3.00
N ILE A 275 -36.18 6.51 -2.71
CA ILE A 275 -36.62 7.86 -2.34
C ILE A 275 -36.43 8.85 -3.51
N ILE A 276 -36.10 8.33 -4.70
CA ILE A 276 -36.09 9.05 -5.99
C ILE A 276 -37.20 8.44 -6.88
#